data_fb8d1a93a2ab372620058dcc160898b8
#
_entry.id   fb8d1a93a2ab372620058dcc160898b8
#
_cell.length_a   1.000
_cell.length_b   1.000
_cell.length_c   1.000
_cell.angle_alpha   90.00
_cell.angle_beta   90.00
_cell.angle_gamma   90.00
#
_symmetry.space_group_name_H-M   'P 1'
#
loop_
_entity.id
_entity.type
_entity.pdbx_description
1 polymer ?
#
loop_
_entity_poly.entity_id
_entity_poly.type
_entity_poly.pdbx_seq_one_letter_code
_entity_poly.pdbx_strand_id
1 'polypeptide(L)'
;MSTLLIVNPAAGGGRAARALDRVLEALAPLPPFDVFVTQPGLERPAESAARDAVLAGATRILVLGGDGSSSQALNGIYAAGGAEALARVSLGLLPAGTGRDYARSAGIARDPVAAARALARGAAARRVDVGVIEFPDGRTRLFLNVASFGVSAQIAHALEEYPQLKRRAGAVAFGLATVRAGWGYSPVETELRVDLQAAQRGPTAAVAIANGGWFGGGMHVAPSARVDDGLFEVVRFGDLARRDFVISLPRLYRGTHYTHPHVRHSQGAEILAAPGVGVTQPIEIEADGEIVGALPARFSMLPAALSLLA
;
A
#
# COMPACT_ATOMS: atom_id res chain seq x y z
N MET A 1 1.96 -11.11 -26.48
CA MET A 1 1.99 -10.72 -25.05
C MET A 1 0.64 -11.13 -24.45
N SER A 2 0.63 -12.06 -23.50
CA SER A 2 -0.61 -12.46 -22.83
C SER A 2 -0.91 -11.46 -21.69
N THR A 3 -2.17 -11.05 -21.56
CA THR A 3 -2.65 -10.08 -20.58
C THR A 3 -3.76 -10.70 -19.74
N LEU A 4 -3.73 -10.50 -18.42
CA LEU A 4 -4.85 -10.80 -17.53
C LEU A 4 -5.40 -9.51 -16.93
N LEU A 5 -6.71 -9.30 -16.99
CA LEU A 5 -7.44 -8.29 -16.22
C LEU A 5 -8.04 -8.93 -14.97
N ILE A 6 -7.56 -8.52 -13.81
CA ILE A 6 -8.13 -8.92 -12.52
C ILE A 6 -9.15 -7.86 -12.10
N VAL A 7 -10.38 -8.29 -11.79
CA VAL A 7 -11.48 -7.41 -11.40
C VAL A 7 -11.92 -7.74 -9.97
N ASN A 8 -11.87 -6.75 -9.08
CA ASN A 8 -12.50 -6.86 -7.76
C ASN A 8 -13.82 -6.06 -7.76
N PRO A 9 -14.97 -6.71 -8.00
CA PRO A 9 -16.25 -6.02 -8.16
C PRO A 9 -16.71 -5.28 -6.90
N ALA A 10 -16.26 -5.73 -5.71
CA ALA A 10 -16.59 -5.11 -4.42
C ALA A 10 -15.80 -3.81 -4.15
N ALA A 11 -14.73 -3.57 -4.89
CA ALA A 11 -13.85 -2.41 -4.66
C ALA A 11 -14.62 -1.08 -4.77
N GLY A 12 -14.32 -0.17 -3.81
CA GLY A 12 -14.93 1.14 -3.74
C GLY A 12 -16.45 1.10 -3.53
N GLY A 13 -16.96 0.10 -2.81
CA GLY A 13 -18.40 -0.08 -2.60
C GLY A 13 -19.16 -0.41 -3.89
N GLY A 14 -18.58 -1.26 -4.74
CA GLY A 14 -19.15 -1.67 -6.02
C GLY A 14 -18.87 -0.70 -7.17
N ARG A 15 -17.95 0.26 -6.98
CA ARG A 15 -17.54 1.17 -8.07
C ARG A 15 -16.87 0.40 -9.20
N ALA A 16 -16.04 -0.59 -8.89
CA ALA A 16 -15.41 -1.44 -9.89
C ALA A 16 -16.44 -2.17 -10.76
N ALA A 17 -17.46 -2.79 -10.15
CA ALA A 17 -18.54 -3.45 -10.88
C ALA A 17 -19.29 -2.47 -11.80
N ARG A 18 -19.64 -1.30 -11.30
CA ARG A 18 -20.34 -0.27 -12.10
C ARG A 18 -19.50 0.31 -13.23
N ALA A 19 -18.19 0.24 -13.14
CA ALA A 19 -17.28 0.76 -14.16
C ALA A 19 -16.85 -0.31 -15.19
N LEU A 20 -17.10 -1.60 -14.91
CA LEU A 20 -16.52 -2.72 -15.65
C LEU A 20 -16.78 -2.64 -17.16
N ASP A 21 -18.05 -2.49 -17.57
CA ASP A 21 -18.40 -2.46 -19.00
C ASP A 21 -17.69 -1.32 -19.75
N ARG A 22 -17.66 -0.13 -19.12
CA ARG A 22 -16.98 1.05 -19.70
C ARG A 22 -15.46 0.88 -19.72
N VAL A 23 -14.90 0.16 -18.74
CA VAL A 23 -13.47 -0.18 -18.72
C VAL A 23 -13.14 -1.18 -19.82
N LEU A 24 -13.96 -2.23 -19.99
CA LEU A 24 -13.78 -3.20 -21.09
C LEU A 24 -13.88 -2.54 -22.47
N GLU A 25 -14.86 -1.65 -22.64
CA GLU A 25 -14.99 -0.83 -23.88
C GLU A 25 -13.73 0.03 -24.09
N ALA A 26 -13.22 0.68 -23.04
CA ALA A 26 -12.02 1.50 -23.13
C ALA A 26 -10.75 0.69 -23.44
N LEU A 27 -10.68 -0.58 -23.01
CA LEU A 27 -9.57 -1.50 -23.26
C LEU A 27 -9.72 -2.27 -24.59
N ALA A 28 -10.85 -2.16 -25.30
CA ALA A 28 -11.09 -2.88 -26.55
C ALA A 28 -10.00 -2.71 -27.63
N PRO A 29 -9.25 -1.58 -27.72
CA PRO A 29 -8.14 -1.46 -28.67
C PRO A 29 -6.92 -2.34 -28.32
N LEU A 30 -6.82 -2.87 -27.11
CA LEU A 30 -5.73 -3.79 -26.74
C LEU A 30 -5.92 -5.17 -27.42
N PRO A 31 -4.83 -5.94 -27.60
CA PRO A 31 -4.95 -7.35 -27.99
C PRO A 31 -5.88 -8.11 -27.02
N PRO A 32 -6.51 -9.21 -27.47
CA PRO A 32 -7.37 -10.03 -26.61
C PRO A 32 -6.70 -10.39 -25.28
N PHE A 33 -7.46 -10.35 -24.20
CA PHE A 33 -7.00 -10.61 -22.86
C PHE A 33 -8.03 -11.40 -22.05
N ASP A 34 -7.54 -12.14 -21.07
CA ASP A 34 -8.37 -12.89 -20.14
C ASP A 34 -8.87 -11.96 -19.00
N VAL A 35 -10.05 -12.30 -18.46
CA VAL A 35 -10.65 -11.58 -17.33
C VAL A 35 -10.89 -12.54 -16.18
N PHE A 36 -10.33 -12.21 -15.02
CA PHE A 36 -10.57 -12.92 -13.77
C PHE A 36 -11.34 -12.01 -12.80
N VAL A 37 -12.52 -12.47 -12.36
CA VAL A 37 -13.35 -11.75 -11.40
C VAL A 37 -13.19 -12.38 -10.02
N THR A 38 -12.70 -11.61 -9.05
CA THR A 38 -12.52 -12.10 -7.67
C THR A 38 -13.86 -12.39 -7.02
N GLN A 39 -13.91 -13.48 -6.24
CA GLN A 39 -15.10 -13.88 -5.49
C GLN A 39 -14.91 -13.60 -4.00
N PRO A 40 -15.97 -13.20 -3.29
CA PRO A 40 -15.95 -13.08 -1.83
C PRO A 40 -15.64 -14.43 -1.16
N GLY A 41 -14.91 -14.38 -0.05
CA GLY A 41 -14.60 -15.59 0.75
C GLY A 41 -13.34 -16.36 0.32
N LEU A 42 -12.73 -16.00 -0.81
CA LEU A 42 -11.41 -16.54 -1.17
C LEU A 42 -10.30 -15.72 -0.51
N GLU A 43 -9.31 -16.41 0.03
CA GLU A 43 -8.12 -15.76 0.56
C GLU A 43 -7.24 -15.26 -0.59
N ARG A 44 -6.98 -13.96 -0.64
CA ARG A 44 -6.10 -13.28 -1.60
C ARG A 44 -6.29 -13.71 -3.06
N PRO A 45 -7.52 -13.62 -3.59
CA PRO A 45 -7.83 -14.15 -4.93
C PRO A 45 -7.07 -13.44 -6.06
N ALA A 46 -6.73 -12.17 -5.91
CA ALA A 46 -5.94 -11.44 -6.92
C ALA A 46 -4.47 -11.89 -6.94
N GLU A 47 -3.93 -12.32 -5.79
CA GLU A 47 -2.57 -12.86 -5.67
C GLU A 47 -2.44 -14.19 -6.41
N SER A 48 -3.37 -15.13 -6.14
CA SER A 48 -3.39 -16.43 -6.83
C SER A 48 -3.58 -16.28 -8.33
N ALA A 49 -4.54 -15.44 -8.76
CA ALA A 49 -4.80 -15.20 -10.18
C ALA A 49 -3.60 -14.60 -10.91
N ALA A 50 -2.93 -13.63 -10.30
CA ALA A 50 -1.73 -13.01 -10.88
C ALA A 50 -0.58 -14.02 -10.99
N ARG A 51 -0.32 -14.80 -9.92
CA ARG A 51 0.71 -15.84 -9.93
C ARG A 51 0.47 -16.85 -11.05
N ASP A 52 -0.74 -17.40 -11.11
CA ASP A 52 -1.06 -18.47 -12.05
C ASP A 52 -0.99 -17.96 -13.51
N ALA A 53 -1.45 -16.73 -13.77
CA ALA A 53 -1.31 -16.11 -15.08
C ALA A 53 0.16 -15.90 -15.49
N VAL A 54 1.02 -15.44 -14.57
CA VAL A 54 2.45 -15.23 -14.85
C VAL A 54 3.16 -16.56 -15.10
N LEU A 55 2.83 -17.62 -14.35
CA LEU A 55 3.32 -18.98 -14.60
C LEU A 55 2.86 -19.51 -15.96
N ALA A 56 1.65 -19.13 -16.41
CA ALA A 56 1.12 -19.43 -17.75
C ALA A 56 1.70 -18.55 -18.86
N GLY A 57 2.64 -17.64 -18.55
CA GLY A 57 3.34 -16.80 -19.52
C GLY A 57 2.76 -15.40 -19.70
N ALA A 58 1.87 -14.91 -18.85
CA ALA A 58 1.39 -13.55 -18.90
C ALA A 58 2.54 -12.55 -18.64
N THR A 59 2.58 -11.51 -19.48
CA THR A 59 3.56 -10.41 -19.38
C THR A 59 2.93 -9.09 -18.99
N ARG A 60 1.61 -9.06 -18.83
CA ARG A 60 0.85 -7.88 -18.41
C ARG A 60 -0.29 -8.29 -17.47
N ILE A 61 -0.32 -7.68 -16.30
CA ILE A 61 -1.42 -7.81 -15.34
C ILE A 61 -2.10 -6.45 -15.21
N LEU A 62 -3.39 -6.39 -15.44
CA LEU A 62 -4.23 -5.21 -15.22
C LEU A 62 -5.11 -5.45 -13.99
N VAL A 63 -5.30 -4.45 -13.14
CA VAL A 63 -6.11 -4.58 -11.92
C VAL A 63 -7.18 -3.51 -11.86
N LEU A 64 -8.44 -3.90 -12.03
CA LEU A 64 -9.61 -3.07 -11.73
C LEU A 64 -10.02 -3.32 -10.28
N GLY A 65 -9.49 -2.50 -9.37
CA GLY A 65 -9.65 -2.74 -7.95
C GLY A 65 -9.23 -1.58 -7.06
N GLY A 66 -9.01 -1.87 -5.78
CA GLY A 66 -8.42 -0.95 -4.81
C GLY A 66 -6.94 -1.24 -4.58
N ASP A 67 -6.32 -0.46 -3.67
CA ASP A 67 -4.90 -0.59 -3.32
C ASP A 67 -4.56 -2.01 -2.85
N GLY A 68 -5.41 -2.66 -2.02
CA GLY A 68 -5.21 -4.06 -1.61
C GLY A 68 -5.22 -5.05 -2.78
N SER A 69 -6.12 -4.90 -3.78
CA SER A 69 -6.10 -5.78 -4.96
C SER A 69 -4.82 -5.60 -5.78
N SER A 70 -4.28 -4.39 -5.82
CA SER A 70 -3.02 -4.08 -6.51
C SER A 70 -1.82 -4.69 -5.76
N SER A 71 -1.82 -4.60 -4.44
CA SER A 71 -0.82 -5.23 -3.57
C SER A 71 -0.83 -6.76 -3.70
N GLN A 72 -2.02 -7.38 -3.71
CA GLN A 72 -2.17 -8.82 -3.95
C GLN A 72 -1.61 -9.22 -5.33
N ALA A 73 -1.94 -8.48 -6.39
CA ALA A 73 -1.42 -8.77 -7.72
C ALA A 73 0.12 -8.66 -7.79
N LEU A 74 0.70 -7.64 -7.15
CA LEU A 74 2.16 -7.50 -7.01
C LEU A 74 2.78 -8.74 -6.37
N ASN A 75 2.23 -9.18 -5.23
CA ASN A 75 2.73 -10.36 -4.51
C ASN A 75 2.55 -11.65 -5.31
N GLY A 76 1.47 -11.77 -6.09
CA GLY A 76 1.27 -12.87 -7.02
C GLY A 76 2.30 -12.90 -8.14
N ILE A 77 2.64 -11.74 -8.73
CA ILE A 77 3.72 -11.63 -9.72
C ILE A 77 5.05 -12.09 -9.10
N TYR A 78 5.35 -11.61 -7.88
CA TYR A 78 6.58 -11.99 -7.18
C TYR A 78 6.62 -13.48 -6.84
N ALA A 79 5.53 -14.06 -6.38
CA ALA A 79 5.42 -15.48 -6.06
C ALA A 79 5.62 -16.41 -7.29
N ALA A 80 5.40 -15.89 -8.49
CA ALA A 80 5.60 -16.65 -9.73
C ALA A 80 7.06 -16.79 -10.17
N GLY A 81 7.97 -15.92 -9.68
CA GLY A 81 9.38 -15.97 -10.11
C GLY A 81 10.24 -14.85 -9.56
N GLY A 82 9.91 -14.34 -8.37
CA GLY A 82 10.75 -13.37 -7.65
C GLY A 82 10.97 -12.06 -8.40
N ALA A 83 12.17 -11.50 -8.23
CA ALA A 83 12.57 -10.25 -8.87
C ALA A 83 12.57 -10.33 -10.41
N GLU A 84 12.86 -11.50 -10.99
CA GLU A 84 12.83 -11.69 -12.44
C GLU A 84 11.42 -11.56 -13.00
N ALA A 85 10.41 -12.09 -12.31
CA ALA A 85 9.01 -11.93 -12.71
C ALA A 85 8.57 -10.46 -12.62
N LEU A 86 8.95 -9.73 -11.54
CA LEU A 86 8.69 -8.29 -11.43
C LEU A 86 9.32 -7.49 -12.56
N ALA A 87 10.55 -7.83 -12.95
CA ALA A 87 11.26 -7.14 -14.02
C ALA A 87 10.60 -7.35 -15.40
N ARG A 88 10.01 -8.51 -15.62
CA ARG A 88 9.42 -8.94 -16.90
C ARG A 88 7.95 -8.56 -17.06
N VAL A 89 7.19 -8.56 -15.97
CA VAL A 89 5.75 -8.33 -16.00
C VAL A 89 5.44 -6.85 -15.81
N SER A 90 4.55 -6.31 -16.64
CA SER A 90 4.03 -4.96 -16.47
C SER A 90 2.72 -4.98 -15.67
N LEU A 91 2.60 -4.11 -14.67
CA LEU A 91 1.39 -3.93 -13.88
C LEU A 91 0.65 -2.66 -14.32
N GLY A 92 -0.61 -2.77 -14.67
CA GLY A 92 -1.48 -1.63 -14.97
C GLY A 92 -2.59 -1.50 -13.94
N LEU A 93 -2.82 -0.30 -13.44
CA LEU A 93 -3.81 -0.04 -12.40
C LEU A 93 -5.02 0.72 -12.97
N LEU A 94 -6.21 0.23 -12.64
CA LEU A 94 -7.51 0.83 -12.95
C LEU A 94 -8.21 1.14 -11.61
N PRO A 95 -7.94 2.32 -10.99
CA PRO A 95 -8.23 2.56 -9.59
C PRO A 95 -9.72 2.73 -9.32
N ALA A 96 -10.34 1.72 -8.73
CA ALA A 96 -11.76 1.73 -8.34
C ALA A 96 -11.98 1.71 -6.82
N GLY A 97 -10.91 1.59 -6.03
CA GLY A 97 -10.94 1.59 -4.57
C GLY A 97 -11.41 2.92 -3.95
N THR A 98 -11.57 2.94 -2.64
CA THR A 98 -11.98 4.13 -1.89
C THR A 98 -10.83 5.14 -1.73
N GLY A 99 -9.64 4.68 -1.32
CA GLY A 99 -8.44 5.52 -1.12
C GLY A 99 -7.83 5.97 -2.44
N ARG A 100 -7.47 5.02 -3.26
CA ARG A 100 -6.71 5.22 -4.50
C ARG A 100 -5.43 5.99 -4.23
N ASP A 101 -4.78 5.63 -3.11
CA ASP A 101 -3.67 6.40 -2.56
C ASP A 101 -2.39 6.13 -3.35
N TYR A 102 -2.13 4.87 -3.75
CA TYR A 102 -1.01 4.58 -4.63
C TYR A 102 -1.18 5.21 -6.03
N ALA A 103 -2.39 5.19 -6.58
CA ALA A 103 -2.64 5.87 -7.86
C ALA A 103 -2.33 7.36 -7.78
N ARG A 104 -2.59 8.01 -6.63
CA ARG A 104 -2.22 9.40 -6.37
C ARG A 104 -0.71 9.56 -6.28
N SER A 105 -0.01 8.72 -5.52
CA SER A 105 1.45 8.72 -5.38
C SER A 105 2.14 8.50 -6.71
N ALA A 106 1.59 7.60 -7.51
CA ALA A 106 2.12 7.22 -8.82
C ALA A 106 1.63 8.10 -9.98
N GLY A 107 0.84 9.14 -9.76
CA GLY A 107 0.35 10.02 -10.83
C GLY A 107 -0.59 9.36 -11.83
N ILE A 108 -1.24 8.24 -11.46
CA ILE A 108 -2.19 7.52 -12.30
C ILE A 108 -3.57 8.18 -12.20
N ALA A 109 -4.31 8.22 -13.31
CA ALA A 109 -5.68 8.73 -13.34
C ALA A 109 -6.56 7.98 -12.32
N ARG A 110 -7.22 8.71 -11.42
CA ARG A 110 -8.02 8.13 -10.32
C ARG A 110 -9.39 7.62 -10.76
N ASP A 111 -9.80 7.92 -11.98
CA ASP A 111 -10.98 7.34 -12.63
C ASP A 111 -10.54 6.10 -13.43
N PRO A 112 -11.14 4.92 -13.19
CA PRO A 112 -10.70 3.68 -13.82
C PRO A 112 -10.90 3.68 -15.34
N VAL A 113 -11.90 4.39 -15.87
CA VAL A 113 -12.13 4.49 -17.31
C VAL A 113 -11.10 5.40 -17.96
N ALA A 114 -10.72 6.49 -17.30
CA ALA A 114 -9.65 7.37 -17.78
C ALA A 114 -8.30 6.63 -17.79
N ALA A 115 -8.00 5.85 -16.74
CA ALA A 115 -6.81 5.00 -16.68
C ALA A 115 -6.82 3.95 -17.81
N ALA A 116 -7.95 3.26 -18.03
CA ALA A 116 -8.09 2.29 -19.10
C ALA A 116 -7.84 2.91 -20.49
N ARG A 117 -8.38 4.11 -20.73
CA ARG A 117 -8.14 4.85 -21.99
C ARG A 117 -6.68 5.24 -22.16
N ALA A 118 -5.98 5.60 -21.07
CA ALA A 118 -4.55 5.90 -21.13
C ALA A 118 -3.76 4.64 -21.54
N LEU A 119 -4.04 3.49 -20.89
CA LEU A 119 -3.43 2.21 -21.23
C LEU A 119 -3.68 1.81 -22.70
N ALA A 120 -4.92 1.95 -23.19
CA ALA A 120 -5.28 1.61 -24.56
C ALA A 120 -4.59 2.50 -25.59
N ARG A 121 -4.26 3.75 -25.25
CA ARG A 121 -3.49 4.67 -26.10
C ARG A 121 -1.98 4.45 -26.07
N GLY A 122 -1.50 3.42 -25.36
CA GLY A 122 -0.08 3.12 -25.23
C GLY A 122 0.60 3.97 -24.15
N ALA A 123 -0.04 4.13 -22.99
CA ALA A 123 0.61 4.74 -21.83
C ALA A 123 2.00 4.15 -21.61
N ALA A 124 2.98 5.03 -21.40
CA ALA A 124 4.36 4.61 -21.24
C ALA A 124 4.54 3.77 -19.98
N ALA A 125 5.27 2.66 -20.12
CA ALA A 125 5.74 1.92 -18.96
C ALA A 125 6.86 2.71 -18.29
N ARG A 126 6.74 2.94 -16.99
CA ARG A 126 7.83 3.49 -16.18
C ARG A 126 8.26 2.49 -15.11
N ARG A 127 9.53 2.54 -14.77
CA ARG A 127 10.05 1.72 -13.66
C ARG A 127 9.70 2.40 -12.35
N VAL A 128 9.20 1.61 -11.41
CA VAL A 128 8.90 2.06 -10.05
C VAL A 128 9.54 1.12 -9.04
N ASP A 129 9.76 1.66 -7.86
CA ASP A 129 10.33 0.95 -6.75
C ASP A 129 9.27 0.08 -6.06
N VAL A 130 9.72 -0.96 -5.38
CA VAL A 130 8.87 -1.88 -4.62
C VAL A 130 9.49 -2.10 -3.24
N GLY A 131 8.71 -1.91 -2.20
CA GLY A 131 9.12 -2.23 -0.85
C GLY A 131 8.99 -3.73 -0.57
N VAL A 132 9.93 -4.27 0.18
CA VAL A 132 9.96 -5.66 0.66
C VAL A 132 10.00 -5.67 2.16
N ILE A 133 9.19 -6.51 2.78
CA ILE A 133 9.22 -6.83 4.21
C ILE A 133 9.71 -8.27 4.36
N GLU A 134 10.78 -8.46 5.10
CA GLU A 134 11.35 -9.76 5.43
C GLU A 134 11.16 -10.04 6.93
N PHE A 135 10.59 -11.18 7.24
CA PHE A 135 10.35 -11.65 8.60
C PHE A 135 11.38 -12.67 9.03
N PRO A 136 11.64 -12.82 10.36
CA PRO A 136 12.62 -13.79 10.88
C PRO A 136 12.32 -15.25 10.53
N ASP A 137 11.07 -15.58 10.22
CA ASP A 137 10.63 -16.91 9.80
C ASP A 137 10.85 -17.19 8.30
N GLY A 138 11.47 -16.27 7.57
CA GLY A 138 11.77 -16.36 6.15
C GLY A 138 10.61 -15.94 5.23
N ARG A 139 9.45 -15.59 5.77
CA ARG A 139 8.38 -15.02 4.95
C ARG A 139 8.76 -13.66 4.42
N THR A 140 8.31 -13.40 3.20
CA THR A 140 8.51 -12.12 2.51
C THR A 140 7.16 -11.56 2.05
N ARG A 141 6.97 -10.25 2.16
CA ARG A 141 5.80 -9.56 1.65
C ARG A 141 6.21 -8.28 0.94
N LEU A 142 5.63 -8.02 -0.22
CA LEU A 142 5.88 -6.82 -0.98
C LEU A 142 4.77 -5.78 -0.77
N PHE A 143 5.14 -4.51 -0.89
CA PHE A 143 4.19 -3.39 -0.89
C PHE A 143 4.57 -2.32 -1.93
N LEU A 144 3.54 -1.66 -2.47
CA LEU A 144 3.69 -0.61 -3.47
C LEU A 144 3.77 0.78 -2.82
N ASN A 145 3.00 0.98 -1.78
CA ASN A 145 2.71 2.32 -1.28
C ASN A 145 3.33 2.57 0.10
N VAL A 146 2.74 2.05 1.17
CA VAL A 146 3.19 2.29 2.54
C VAL A 146 3.08 1.02 3.35
N ALA A 147 4.16 0.70 4.09
CA ALA A 147 4.10 -0.20 5.22
C ALA A 147 4.14 0.61 6.52
N SER A 148 3.44 0.16 7.54
CA SER A 148 3.36 0.89 8.80
C SER A 148 3.16 -0.05 10.00
N PHE A 149 3.51 0.41 11.19
CA PHE A 149 3.27 -0.31 12.44
C PHE A 149 2.94 0.66 13.59
N GLY A 150 2.42 0.12 14.68
CA GLY A 150 1.92 0.88 15.81
C GLY A 150 0.40 1.09 15.73
N VAL A 151 -0.09 2.29 15.98
CA VAL A 151 -1.54 2.57 15.97
C VAL A 151 -2.19 2.28 14.62
N SER A 152 -1.43 2.26 13.53
CA SER A 152 -1.94 2.00 12.18
C SER A 152 -2.59 0.60 12.05
N ALA A 153 -2.04 -0.41 12.70
CA ALA A 153 -2.64 -1.74 12.73
C ALA A 153 -4.02 -1.75 13.44
N GLN A 154 -4.14 -1.03 14.57
CA GLN A 154 -5.43 -0.88 15.24
C GLN A 154 -6.46 -0.12 14.40
N ILE A 155 -6.01 0.87 13.61
CA ILE A 155 -6.88 1.56 12.66
C ILE A 155 -7.36 0.61 11.56
N ALA A 156 -6.47 -0.25 11.06
CA ALA A 156 -6.81 -1.25 10.05
C ALA A 156 -7.88 -2.24 10.58
N HIS A 157 -7.68 -2.79 11.78
CA HIS A 157 -8.67 -3.65 12.44
C HIS A 157 -10.02 -2.95 12.65
N ALA A 158 -10.02 -1.71 13.17
CA ALA A 158 -11.25 -0.94 13.36
C ALA A 158 -12.01 -0.70 12.05
N LEU A 159 -11.31 -0.59 10.92
CA LEU A 159 -11.94 -0.44 9.60
C LEU A 159 -12.49 -1.77 9.05
N GLU A 160 -11.93 -2.90 9.44
CA GLU A 160 -12.45 -4.22 9.08
C GLU A 160 -13.73 -4.54 9.84
N GLU A 161 -13.86 -4.11 11.10
CA GLU A 161 -15.10 -4.26 11.89
C GLU A 161 -16.28 -3.47 11.29
N TYR A 162 -16.02 -2.36 10.56
CA TYR A 162 -17.06 -1.49 10.01
C TYR A 162 -16.98 -1.35 8.47
N PRO A 163 -17.13 -2.44 7.70
CA PRO A 163 -16.94 -2.42 6.25
C PRO A 163 -17.94 -1.51 5.51
N GLN A 164 -19.13 -1.29 6.09
CA GLN A 164 -20.14 -0.38 5.54
C GLN A 164 -19.67 1.08 5.61
N LEU A 165 -19.02 1.47 6.71
CA LEU A 165 -18.50 2.82 6.92
C LEU A 165 -17.32 3.08 5.97
N LYS A 166 -16.40 2.11 5.84
CA LYS A 166 -15.28 2.16 4.88
C LYS A 166 -15.77 2.37 3.45
N ARG A 167 -16.87 1.70 3.06
CA ARG A 167 -17.44 1.81 1.71
C ARG A 167 -18.11 3.15 1.43
N ARG A 168 -18.80 3.76 2.40
CA ARG A 168 -19.61 4.97 2.20
C ARG A 168 -18.88 6.28 2.46
N ALA A 169 -17.94 6.29 3.40
CA ALA A 169 -17.37 7.53 3.93
C ALA A 169 -15.82 7.58 3.87
N GLY A 170 -15.15 6.62 3.21
CA GLY A 170 -13.71 6.57 2.91
C GLY A 170 -12.79 7.35 3.85
N ALA A 171 -12.42 8.57 3.46
CA ALA A 171 -11.53 9.43 4.25
C ALA A 171 -12.11 9.81 5.62
N VAL A 172 -13.43 10.04 5.73
CA VAL A 172 -14.09 10.37 7.00
C VAL A 172 -14.07 9.16 7.93
N ALA A 173 -14.36 7.96 7.40
CA ALA A 173 -14.29 6.71 8.17
C ALA A 173 -12.88 6.47 8.69
N PHE A 174 -11.88 6.70 7.84
CA PHE A 174 -10.49 6.55 8.22
C PHE A 174 -10.07 7.57 9.29
N GLY A 175 -10.48 8.83 9.14
CA GLY A 175 -10.23 9.87 10.13
C GLY A 175 -10.86 9.56 11.49
N LEU A 176 -12.11 9.09 11.52
CA LEU A 176 -12.79 8.66 12.76
C LEU A 176 -12.11 7.44 13.39
N ALA A 177 -11.72 6.45 12.59
CA ALA A 177 -10.97 5.29 13.08
C ALA A 177 -9.61 5.70 13.66
N THR A 178 -8.91 6.65 13.01
CA THR A 178 -7.64 7.19 13.50
C THR A 178 -7.80 7.89 14.86
N VAL A 179 -8.82 8.74 15.00
CA VAL A 179 -9.09 9.41 16.28
C VAL A 179 -9.44 8.40 17.36
N ARG A 180 -10.33 7.44 17.05
CA ARG A 180 -10.76 6.42 18.02
C ARG A 180 -9.59 5.52 18.47
N ALA A 181 -8.83 5.00 17.52
CA ALA A 181 -7.68 4.16 17.80
C ALA A 181 -6.61 4.95 18.56
N GLY A 182 -6.28 6.16 18.12
CA GLY A 182 -5.29 7.01 18.77
C GLY A 182 -5.69 7.43 20.19
N TRP A 183 -6.99 7.57 20.48
CA TRP A 183 -7.46 7.89 21.84
C TRP A 183 -7.21 6.75 22.84
N GLY A 184 -7.33 5.50 22.39
CA GLY A 184 -7.07 4.30 23.18
C GLY A 184 -5.62 3.81 23.14
N TYR A 185 -4.80 4.34 22.22
CA TYR A 185 -3.45 3.88 22.02
C TYR A 185 -2.47 4.48 23.01
N SER A 186 -1.53 3.66 23.46
CA SER A 186 -0.35 4.09 24.21
C SER A 186 0.89 3.79 23.38
N PRO A 187 1.78 4.77 23.16
CA PRO A 187 3.02 4.55 22.45
C PRO A 187 3.82 3.38 23.04
N VAL A 188 4.37 2.54 22.17
CA VAL A 188 5.14 1.35 22.55
C VAL A 188 6.62 1.59 22.29
N GLU A 189 7.49 1.05 23.14
CA GLU A 189 8.93 1.10 22.91
C GLU A 189 9.28 0.32 21.64
N THR A 190 10.00 0.98 20.75
CA THR A 190 10.53 0.39 19.52
C THR A 190 11.97 0.77 19.28
N GLU A 191 12.68 -0.07 18.59
CA GLU A 191 14.00 0.20 18.01
C GLU A 191 13.87 0.28 16.49
N LEU A 192 14.34 1.38 15.91
CA LEU A 192 14.31 1.65 14.48
C LEU A 192 15.72 2.06 14.01
N ARG A 193 16.24 1.38 13.01
CA ARG A 193 17.49 1.74 12.35
C ARG A 193 17.25 1.95 10.86
N VAL A 194 17.67 3.08 10.34
CA VAL A 194 17.58 3.44 8.92
C VAL A 194 19.00 3.39 8.35
N ASP A 195 19.24 2.51 7.39
CA ASP A 195 20.54 2.23 6.79
C ASP A 195 21.63 2.02 7.85
N LEU A 196 22.77 2.67 7.70
CA LEU A 196 23.90 2.60 8.64
C LEU A 196 23.81 3.61 9.81
N GLN A 197 22.68 4.31 9.95
CA GLN A 197 22.51 5.27 11.04
C GLN A 197 22.40 4.57 12.40
N ALA A 198 22.65 5.34 13.48
CA ALA A 198 22.44 4.85 14.83
C ALA A 198 20.98 4.47 15.07
N ALA A 199 20.76 3.37 15.76
CA ALA A 199 19.41 2.93 16.11
C ALA A 199 18.70 3.97 16.99
N GLN A 200 17.51 4.35 16.59
CA GLN A 200 16.63 5.24 17.34
C GLN A 200 15.72 4.40 18.23
N ARG A 201 15.77 4.63 19.53
CA ARG A 201 14.94 3.94 20.53
C ARG A 201 13.98 4.92 21.18
N GLY A 202 12.86 4.42 21.69
CA GLY A 202 11.92 5.17 22.48
C GLY A 202 10.46 4.92 22.13
N PRO A 203 9.54 5.57 22.86
CA PRO A 203 8.10 5.41 22.66
C PRO A 203 7.70 5.85 21.23
N THR A 204 6.88 5.03 20.61
CA THR A 204 6.45 5.19 19.23
C THR A 204 4.95 4.97 19.13
N ALA A 205 4.23 5.97 18.64
CA ALA A 205 2.82 5.87 18.34
C ALA A 205 2.59 5.19 16.98
N ALA A 206 3.39 5.55 15.97
CA ALA A 206 3.37 4.91 14.66
C ALA A 206 4.71 5.12 13.94
N VAL A 207 5.01 4.23 13.01
CA VAL A 207 6.01 4.45 11.96
C VAL A 207 5.36 4.17 10.62
N ALA A 208 5.56 5.06 9.67
CA ALA A 208 5.26 4.83 8.25
C ALA A 208 6.58 4.69 7.48
N ILE A 209 6.71 3.60 6.75
CA ILE A 209 7.81 3.32 5.82
C ILE A 209 7.21 3.43 4.43
N ALA A 210 7.42 4.57 3.80
CA ALA A 210 6.63 5.03 2.66
C ALA A 210 7.45 5.03 1.37
N ASN A 211 7.00 4.26 0.39
CA ASN A 211 7.41 4.36 -1.01
C ASN A 211 6.55 5.43 -1.71
N GLY A 212 5.24 5.47 -1.40
CA GLY A 212 4.33 6.51 -1.87
C GLY A 212 3.92 7.48 -0.76
N GLY A 213 3.57 8.72 -1.14
CA GLY A 213 3.32 9.80 -0.18
C GLY A 213 1.97 9.76 0.54
N TRP A 214 1.01 8.96 0.06
CA TRP A 214 -0.39 9.02 0.48
C TRP A 214 -0.87 7.66 1.00
N PHE A 215 -1.61 7.65 2.10
CA PHE A 215 -2.26 6.43 2.61
C PHE A 215 -3.54 6.76 3.36
N GLY A 216 -4.30 5.74 3.76
CA GLY A 216 -5.45 5.91 4.64
C GLY A 216 -6.57 6.77 4.06
N GLY A 217 -6.76 6.76 2.74
CA GLY A 217 -7.82 7.50 2.08
C GLY A 217 -7.53 9.00 1.91
N GLY A 218 -6.26 9.36 1.76
CA GLY A 218 -5.84 10.70 1.41
C GLY A 218 -5.02 11.44 2.46
N MET A 219 -4.52 10.78 3.50
CA MET A 219 -3.52 11.35 4.38
C MET A 219 -2.17 11.42 3.65
N HIS A 220 -1.54 12.58 3.67
CA HIS A 220 -0.23 12.83 3.05
C HIS A 220 0.86 12.58 4.08
N VAL A 221 1.08 11.29 4.41
CA VAL A 221 1.96 10.87 5.51
C VAL A 221 3.43 11.08 5.21
N ALA A 222 3.82 10.99 3.95
CA ALA A 222 5.19 11.14 3.49
C ALA A 222 5.27 12.13 2.32
N PRO A 223 5.26 13.44 2.58
CA PRO A 223 5.21 14.46 1.53
C PRO A 223 6.41 14.47 0.58
N SER A 224 7.54 13.93 1.01
CA SER A 224 8.77 13.88 0.20
C SER A 224 8.95 12.55 -0.54
N ALA A 225 8.08 11.55 -0.28
CA ALA A 225 8.20 10.22 -0.88
C ALA A 225 8.00 10.26 -2.40
N ARG A 226 8.84 9.50 -3.10
CA ARG A 226 8.78 9.28 -4.54
C ARG A 226 8.82 7.79 -4.82
N VAL A 227 8.04 7.35 -5.79
CA VAL A 227 7.92 5.93 -6.12
C VAL A 227 9.04 5.41 -7.04
N ASP A 228 10.07 6.24 -7.31
CA ASP A 228 11.08 6.00 -8.35
C ASP A 228 12.49 6.55 -8.00
N ASP A 229 12.79 6.78 -6.72
CA ASP A 229 14.09 7.34 -6.28
C ASP A 229 14.96 6.34 -5.49
N GLY A 230 14.48 5.11 -5.31
CA GLY A 230 15.20 4.04 -4.62
C GLY A 230 15.20 4.18 -3.09
N LEU A 231 14.41 5.07 -2.51
CA LEU A 231 14.40 5.35 -1.08
C LEU A 231 12.99 5.27 -0.49
N PHE A 232 12.91 4.87 0.77
CA PHE A 232 11.74 5.09 1.59
C PHE A 232 11.82 6.45 2.28
N GLU A 233 10.70 7.12 2.38
CA GLU A 233 10.50 8.16 3.40
C GLU A 233 10.01 7.48 4.67
N VAL A 234 10.79 7.56 5.74
CA VAL A 234 10.49 6.95 7.03
C VAL A 234 9.98 8.04 7.97
N VAL A 235 8.73 7.95 8.37
CA VAL A 235 8.10 8.93 9.26
C VAL A 235 7.75 8.29 10.59
N ARG A 236 8.43 8.70 11.66
CA ARG A 236 8.20 8.23 13.01
C ARG A 236 7.39 9.24 13.79
N PHE A 237 6.26 8.81 14.31
CA PHE A 237 5.44 9.49 15.28
C PHE A 237 5.83 8.96 16.67
N GLY A 238 6.51 9.77 17.46
CA GLY A 238 7.04 9.37 18.76
C GLY A 238 5.98 9.37 19.86
N ASP A 239 6.31 9.95 21.02
CA ASP A 239 5.41 10.04 22.17
C ASP A 239 4.32 11.09 21.95
N LEU A 240 3.28 10.69 21.20
CA LEU A 240 2.12 11.53 20.94
C LEU A 240 1.11 11.43 22.09
N ALA A 241 0.71 12.54 22.65
CA ALA A 241 -0.40 12.58 23.58
C ALA A 241 -1.73 12.33 22.82
N ARG A 242 -2.74 11.80 23.53
CA ARG A 242 -4.06 11.50 22.92
C ARG A 242 -4.67 12.66 22.16
N ARG A 243 -4.54 13.89 22.69
CA ARG A 243 -5.01 15.13 22.03
C ARG A 243 -4.32 15.38 20.68
N ASP A 244 -3.06 14.94 20.54
CA ASP A 244 -2.27 15.19 19.34
C ASP A 244 -2.82 14.43 18.13
N PHE A 245 -3.44 13.26 18.34
CA PHE A 245 -4.14 12.53 17.29
C PHE A 245 -5.31 13.34 16.68
N VAL A 246 -6.00 14.13 17.50
CA VAL A 246 -7.11 14.97 17.04
C VAL A 246 -6.58 16.24 16.40
N ILE A 247 -5.67 16.94 17.08
CA ILE A 247 -5.16 18.26 16.65
C ILE A 247 -4.27 18.13 15.40
N SER A 248 -3.52 17.03 15.29
CA SER A 248 -2.57 16.82 14.19
C SER A 248 -3.19 16.18 12.95
N LEU A 249 -4.39 15.61 13.04
CA LEU A 249 -5.06 14.98 11.90
C LEU A 249 -5.19 15.92 10.68
N PRO A 250 -5.63 17.19 10.79
CA PRO A 250 -5.65 18.11 9.67
C PRO A 250 -4.27 18.39 9.07
N ARG A 251 -3.21 18.38 9.91
CA ARG A 251 -1.82 18.54 9.45
C ARG A 251 -1.37 17.34 8.63
N LEU A 252 -1.79 16.13 9.04
CA LEU A 252 -1.48 14.88 8.33
C LEU A 252 -2.12 14.88 6.93
N TYR A 253 -3.38 15.32 6.80
CA TYR A 253 -4.02 15.47 5.48
C TYR A 253 -3.37 16.53 4.59
N ARG A 254 -2.77 17.58 5.18
CA ARG A 254 -2.06 18.65 4.45
C ARG A 254 -0.58 18.38 4.23
N GLY A 255 -0.01 17.30 4.81
CA GLY A 255 1.42 17.00 4.76
C GLY A 255 2.29 17.99 5.56
N THR A 256 1.72 18.67 6.57
CA THR A 256 2.44 19.69 7.37
C THR A 256 2.81 19.19 8.78
N HIS A 257 2.64 17.91 9.04
CA HIS A 257 2.91 17.29 10.35
C HIS A 257 4.41 17.19 10.69
N TYR A 258 5.32 17.34 9.74
CA TYR A 258 6.77 17.34 9.97
C TYR A 258 7.23 18.46 10.92
N THR A 259 6.42 19.50 11.09
CA THR A 259 6.69 20.59 12.05
C THR A 259 6.35 20.21 13.50
N HIS A 260 5.75 19.04 13.74
CA HIS A 260 5.39 18.60 15.10
C HIS A 260 6.65 18.10 15.85
N PRO A 261 6.87 18.49 17.12
CA PRO A 261 8.10 18.17 17.85
C PRO A 261 8.33 16.67 18.08
N HIS A 262 7.25 15.87 18.10
CA HIS A 262 7.32 14.40 18.25
C HIS A 262 7.30 13.65 16.89
N VAL A 263 7.37 14.35 15.76
CA VAL A 263 7.50 13.73 14.45
C VAL A 263 8.94 13.84 13.98
N ARG A 264 9.51 12.73 13.57
CA ARG A 264 10.82 12.66 12.92
C ARG A 264 10.65 12.02 11.56
N HIS A 265 11.41 12.47 10.59
CA HIS A 265 11.44 11.85 9.27
C HIS A 265 12.89 11.72 8.79
N SER A 266 13.13 10.71 7.97
CA SER A 266 14.43 10.43 7.35
C SER A 266 14.18 9.61 6.08
N GLN A 267 15.20 9.52 5.22
CA GLN A 267 15.17 8.67 4.04
C GLN A 267 16.20 7.57 4.17
N GLY A 268 15.91 6.41 3.58
CA GLY A 268 16.82 5.28 3.53
C GLY A 268 16.27 4.13 2.70
N ALA A 269 17.16 3.24 2.29
CA ALA A 269 16.82 2.07 1.46
C ALA A 269 16.61 0.79 2.29
N GLU A 270 17.15 0.75 3.51
CA GLU A 270 17.02 -0.38 4.42
C GLU A 270 16.58 0.09 5.80
N ILE A 271 15.53 -0.51 6.33
CA ILE A 271 15.03 -0.22 7.67
C ILE A 271 14.96 -1.53 8.47
N LEU A 272 15.58 -1.53 9.65
CA LEU A 272 15.39 -2.58 10.64
C LEU A 272 14.52 -2.04 11.77
N ALA A 273 13.43 -2.74 12.05
CA ALA A 273 12.51 -2.38 13.12
C ALA A 273 12.31 -3.56 14.06
N ALA A 274 12.34 -3.29 15.35
CA ALA A 274 12.14 -4.30 16.40
C ALA A 274 11.33 -3.73 17.56
N PRO A 275 10.62 -4.59 18.33
CA PRO A 275 10.08 -4.20 19.63
C PRO A 275 11.22 -3.72 20.55
N GLY A 276 10.94 -2.73 21.38
CA GLY A 276 11.86 -2.29 22.44
C GLY A 276 11.98 -3.32 23.56
N VAL A 277 12.95 -3.10 24.43
CA VAL A 277 13.20 -3.99 25.57
C VAL A 277 11.97 -4.05 26.47
N GLY A 278 11.55 -5.27 26.83
CA GLY A 278 10.40 -5.52 27.69
C GLY A 278 9.03 -5.49 27.02
N VAL A 279 8.95 -5.20 25.73
CA VAL A 279 7.70 -5.29 24.97
C VAL A 279 7.42 -6.75 24.62
N THR A 280 6.33 -7.29 25.18
CA THR A 280 5.91 -8.69 24.99
C THR A 280 4.74 -8.83 24.00
N GLN A 281 3.98 -7.77 23.81
CA GLN A 281 2.87 -7.76 22.87
C GLN A 281 3.39 -7.64 21.42
N PRO A 282 2.80 -8.37 20.47
CA PRO A 282 3.17 -8.23 19.07
C PRO A 282 2.85 -6.79 18.58
N ILE A 283 3.80 -6.19 17.89
CA ILE A 283 3.60 -4.93 17.19
C ILE A 283 3.31 -5.30 15.73
N GLU A 284 2.05 -5.29 15.37
CA GLU A 284 1.60 -5.69 14.04
C GLU A 284 2.04 -4.70 12.95
N ILE A 285 2.33 -5.24 11.77
CA ILE A 285 2.70 -4.52 10.57
C ILE A 285 1.54 -4.57 9.59
N GLU A 286 1.11 -3.39 9.15
CA GLU A 286 0.18 -3.21 8.04
C GLU A 286 0.97 -2.81 6.79
N ALA A 287 0.62 -3.35 5.63
CA ALA A 287 1.18 -2.96 4.34
C ALA A 287 0.05 -2.87 3.30
N ASP A 288 -0.04 -1.72 2.62
CA ASP A 288 -1.05 -1.43 1.58
C ASP A 288 -2.50 -1.74 2.03
N GLY A 289 -2.80 -1.64 3.33
CA GLY A 289 -4.14 -1.86 3.90
C GLY A 289 -4.41 -3.28 4.41
N GLU A 290 -3.41 -4.16 4.44
CA GLU A 290 -3.51 -5.54 4.97
C GLU A 290 -2.54 -5.74 6.14
N ILE A 291 -2.97 -6.44 7.20
CA ILE A 291 -2.05 -6.92 8.24
C ILE A 291 -1.24 -8.08 7.68
N VAL A 292 0.08 -7.94 7.71
CA VAL A 292 1.00 -8.89 7.04
C VAL A 292 1.90 -9.66 8.00
N GLY A 293 2.03 -9.22 9.23
CA GLY A 293 2.85 -9.84 10.26
C GLY A 293 3.10 -8.89 11.43
N ALA A 294 4.18 -9.12 12.16
CA ALA A 294 4.58 -8.30 13.31
C ALA A 294 6.10 -8.13 13.37
N LEU A 295 6.55 -7.11 14.11
CA LEU A 295 7.97 -6.90 14.40
C LEU A 295 8.55 -8.08 15.22
N PRO A 296 9.86 -8.39 15.07
CA PRO A 296 10.84 -7.65 14.27
C PRO A 296 10.72 -7.94 12.77
N ALA A 297 11.09 -6.95 11.96
CA ALA A 297 11.12 -7.09 10.51
C ALA A 297 12.21 -6.21 9.90
N ARG A 298 12.67 -6.62 8.71
CA ARG A 298 13.52 -5.83 7.83
C ARG A 298 12.68 -5.34 6.66
N PHE A 299 12.83 -4.06 6.34
CA PHE A 299 12.23 -3.45 5.15
C PHE A 299 13.37 -3.05 4.22
N SER A 300 13.28 -3.45 2.97
CA SER A 300 14.29 -3.13 1.96
C SER A 300 13.64 -2.64 0.68
N MET A 301 14.30 -1.72 -0.02
CA MET A 301 13.84 -1.19 -1.29
C MET A 301 14.40 -2.03 -2.44
N LEU A 302 13.54 -2.45 -3.36
CA LEU A 302 13.91 -2.94 -4.68
C LEU A 302 13.76 -1.78 -5.68
N PRO A 303 14.85 -1.08 -6.02
CA PRO A 303 14.78 0.10 -6.88
C PRO A 303 14.42 -0.30 -8.32
N ALA A 304 13.55 0.49 -8.95
CA ALA A 304 13.11 0.30 -10.33
C ALA A 304 12.69 -1.15 -10.65
N ALA A 305 12.10 -1.87 -9.67
CA ALA A 305 11.84 -3.30 -9.78
C ALA A 305 10.66 -3.65 -10.67
N LEU A 306 9.63 -2.80 -10.71
CA LEU A 306 8.38 -3.08 -11.39
C LEU A 306 8.17 -2.14 -12.58
N SER A 307 7.67 -2.70 -13.69
CA SER A 307 7.17 -1.91 -14.82
C SER A 307 5.71 -1.52 -14.58
N LEU A 308 5.46 -0.26 -14.27
CA LEU A 308 4.12 0.30 -14.04
C LEU A 308 3.62 0.98 -15.31
N LEU A 309 2.44 0.59 -15.77
CA LEU A 309 1.73 1.22 -16.88
C LEU A 309 0.88 2.38 -16.35
N ALA A 310 1.24 3.62 -16.68
CA ALA A 310 0.61 4.83 -16.13
C ALA A 310 0.35 5.90 -17.21
#